data_e4e0d7d5873d316720bdadf583c7b9ad
#
_entry.id   e4e0d7d5873d316720bdadf583c7b9ad
#
_cell.length_a   1.000
_cell.length_b   1.000
_cell.length_c   1.000
_cell.angle_alpha   90.00
_cell.angle_beta   90.00
_cell.angle_gamma   90.00
#
_symmetry.space_group_name_H-M   'P 1'
#
loop_
_entity.id
_entity.type
_entity.pdbx_description
1 polymer ?
#
loop_
_entity_poly.entity_id
_entity_poly.type
_entity_poly.pdbx_seq_one_letter_code
_entity_poly.pdbx_strand_id
1 'polypeptide(L)'
;MLDLIFPYYLWVKAAHVVSVVVWLGGQCILVVQLASHRQALVRGGNTDLLREVEQRCLRQVVNPAMLATFLLGATLFFLRGPETLGEGWFQAKLVCIVAMTALHGAIASTVGTLRRGTVSAARIRGLQLTGLALTAAIVFIAVIK
;
A
#
# COMPACT_ATOMS: atom_id res chain seq x y z
N MET A 1 -21.72 -2.40 28.34
CA MET A 1 -21.50 -1.62 27.09
C MET A 1 -20.22 -2.05 26.38
N LEU A 2 -19.10 -2.28 27.06
CA LEU A 2 -17.85 -2.79 26.45
C LEU A 2 -18.01 -4.19 25.83
N ASP A 3 -18.78 -5.08 26.44
CA ASP A 3 -18.99 -6.45 25.93
C ASP A 3 -19.76 -6.50 24.59
N LEU A 4 -20.56 -5.46 24.28
CA LEU A 4 -21.25 -5.34 23.00
C LEU A 4 -20.35 -4.78 21.89
N ILE A 5 -19.35 -3.99 22.26
CA ILE A 5 -18.43 -3.32 21.31
C ILE A 5 -17.26 -4.25 20.92
N PHE A 6 -16.86 -5.15 21.83
CA PHE A 6 -15.71 -6.02 21.64
C PHE A 6 -15.78 -6.93 20.39
N PRO A 7 -16.89 -7.61 20.09
CA PRO A 7 -17.00 -8.41 18.87
C PRO A 7 -16.89 -7.56 17.60
N TYR A 8 -17.48 -6.36 17.56
CA TYR A 8 -17.36 -5.46 16.41
C TYR A 8 -15.94 -4.95 16.22
N TYR A 9 -15.22 -4.65 17.32
CA TYR A 9 -13.81 -4.25 17.26
C TYR A 9 -12.93 -5.31 16.58
N LEU A 10 -13.12 -6.59 16.91
CA LEU A 10 -12.34 -7.68 16.32
C LEU A 10 -12.62 -7.83 14.81
N TRP A 11 -13.87 -7.71 14.39
CA TRP A 11 -14.23 -7.77 12.97
C TRP A 11 -13.66 -6.58 12.19
N VAL A 12 -13.76 -5.37 12.72
CA VAL A 12 -13.16 -4.17 12.10
C VAL A 12 -11.64 -4.30 12.03
N LYS A 13 -11.00 -4.81 13.09
CA LYS A 13 -9.55 -5.08 13.11
C LYS A 13 -9.16 -6.11 12.06
N ALA A 14 -9.88 -7.20 11.94
CA ALA A 14 -9.61 -8.23 10.92
C ALA A 14 -9.76 -7.67 9.51
N ALA A 15 -10.85 -6.94 9.22
CA ALA A 15 -11.05 -6.28 7.95
C ALA A 15 -9.96 -5.26 7.63
N HIS A 16 -9.49 -4.48 8.63
CA HIS A 16 -8.38 -3.56 8.48
C HIS A 16 -7.09 -4.30 8.09
N VAL A 17 -6.76 -5.39 8.77
CA VAL A 17 -5.56 -6.19 8.47
C VAL A 17 -5.63 -6.76 7.06
N VAL A 18 -6.78 -7.30 6.65
CA VAL A 18 -6.98 -7.80 5.28
C VAL A 18 -6.77 -6.68 4.25
N SER A 19 -7.34 -5.50 4.45
CA SER A 19 -7.17 -4.37 3.53
C SER A 19 -5.73 -3.88 3.47
N VAL A 20 -4.99 -3.88 4.58
CA VAL A 20 -3.54 -3.60 4.62
C VAL A 20 -2.78 -4.61 3.77
N VAL A 21 -3.03 -5.91 3.95
CA VAL A 21 -2.35 -6.98 3.19
C VAL A 21 -2.61 -6.85 1.70
N VAL A 22 -3.86 -6.60 1.30
CA VAL A 22 -4.23 -6.40 -0.11
C VAL A 22 -3.57 -5.14 -0.69
N TRP A 23 -3.52 -4.04 0.07
CA TRP A 23 -2.87 -2.81 -0.36
C TRP A 23 -1.37 -2.99 -0.55
N LEU A 24 -0.66 -3.54 0.44
CA LEU A 24 0.79 -3.76 0.40
C LEU A 24 1.17 -4.78 -0.68
N GLY A 25 0.47 -5.91 -0.73
CA GLY A 25 0.69 -6.95 -1.74
C GLY A 25 0.41 -6.45 -3.16
N GLY A 26 -0.66 -5.69 -3.34
CA GLY A 26 -1.00 -5.06 -4.61
C GLY A 26 0.07 -4.08 -5.09
N GLN A 27 0.66 -3.29 -4.21
CA GLN A 27 1.79 -2.41 -4.54
C GLN A 27 3.03 -3.21 -4.97
N CYS A 28 3.37 -4.29 -4.26
CA CYS A 28 4.50 -5.14 -4.64
C CYS A 28 4.32 -5.74 -6.04
N ILE A 29 3.14 -6.27 -6.33
CA ILE A 29 2.80 -6.81 -7.66
C ILE A 29 2.90 -5.71 -8.73
N LEU A 30 2.36 -4.52 -8.46
CA LEU A 30 2.36 -3.41 -9.40
C LEU A 30 3.78 -2.98 -9.77
N VAL A 31 4.71 -2.94 -8.81
CA VAL A 31 6.12 -2.58 -9.08
C VAL A 31 6.80 -3.65 -9.94
N VAL A 32 6.50 -4.94 -9.74
CA VAL A 32 7.00 -6.03 -10.60
C VAL A 32 6.46 -5.89 -12.03
N GLN A 33 5.17 -5.55 -12.17
CA GLN A 33 4.56 -5.28 -13.48
C GLN A 33 5.24 -4.10 -14.19
N LEU A 34 5.52 -3.00 -13.47
CA LEU A 34 6.25 -1.84 -14.01
C LEU A 34 7.65 -2.23 -14.51
N ALA A 35 8.36 -3.11 -13.81
CA ALA A 35 9.66 -3.61 -14.25
C ALA A 35 9.54 -4.40 -15.57
N SER A 36 8.55 -5.27 -15.66
CA SER A 36 8.26 -6.07 -16.86
C SER A 36 7.84 -5.19 -18.04
N HIS A 37 6.98 -4.18 -17.79
CA HIS A 37 6.55 -3.21 -18.80
C HIS A 37 7.74 -2.42 -19.37
N ARG A 38 8.61 -1.88 -18.49
CA ARG A 38 9.82 -1.20 -18.92
C ARG A 38 10.71 -2.11 -19.77
N GLN A 39 10.88 -3.37 -19.38
CA GLN A 39 11.71 -4.33 -20.12
C GLN A 39 11.12 -4.61 -21.51
N ALA A 40 9.80 -4.74 -21.63
CA ALA A 40 9.11 -4.90 -22.89
C ALA A 40 9.29 -3.68 -23.80
N LEU A 41 9.15 -2.47 -23.26
CA LEU A 41 9.40 -1.22 -24.01
C LEU A 41 10.84 -1.14 -24.57
N VAL A 42 11.84 -1.46 -23.74
CA VAL A 42 13.25 -1.43 -24.16
C VAL A 42 13.53 -2.44 -25.30
N ARG A 43 12.80 -3.55 -25.32
CA ARG A 43 12.91 -4.58 -26.37
C ARG A 43 12.07 -4.29 -27.61
N GLY A 44 11.33 -3.18 -27.64
CA GLY A 44 10.43 -2.82 -28.74
C GLY A 44 9.18 -3.70 -28.83
N GLY A 45 8.79 -4.36 -27.74
CA GLY A 45 7.61 -5.21 -27.67
C GLY A 45 6.31 -4.43 -27.51
N ASN A 46 5.18 -5.08 -27.83
CA ASN A 46 3.86 -4.52 -27.55
C ASN A 46 3.60 -4.51 -26.04
N THR A 47 3.15 -3.38 -25.51
CA THR A 47 2.92 -3.16 -24.08
C THR A 47 1.46 -2.82 -23.74
N ASP A 48 0.54 -2.93 -24.69
CA ASP A 48 -0.85 -2.52 -24.46
C ASP A 48 -1.54 -3.32 -23.35
N LEU A 49 -1.34 -4.64 -23.34
CA LEU A 49 -1.85 -5.50 -22.29
C LEU A 49 -1.26 -5.15 -20.91
N LEU A 50 0.05 -4.90 -20.84
CA LEU A 50 0.71 -4.53 -19.59
C LEU A 50 0.15 -3.21 -19.03
N ARG A 51 -0.06 -2.22 -19.90
CA ARG A 51 -0.69 -0.93 -19.53
C ARG A 51 -2.09 -1.11 -18.96
N GLU A 52 -2.89 -1.98 -19.57
CA GLU A 52 -4.24 -2.26 -19.12
C GLU A 52 -4.24 -2.96 -17.77
N VAL A 53 -3.42 -3.99 -17.59
CA VAL A 53 -3.30 -4.74 -16.34
C VAL A 53 -2.81 -3.87 -15.18
N GLU A 54 -1.78 -3.03 -15.40
CA GLU A 54 -1.28 -2.08 -14.41
C GLU A 54 -2.38 -1.10 -13.96
N GLN A 55 -3.14 -0.55 -14.91
CA GLN A 55 -4.19 0.40 -14.62
C GLN A 55 -5.37 -0.24 -13.90
N ARG A 56 -5.75 -1.46 -14.28
CA ARG A 56 -6.78 -2.24 -13.58
C ARG A 56 -6.34 -2.58 -12.17
N CYS A 57 -5.09 -3.08 -11.98
CA CYS A 57 -4.53 -3.38 -10.68
C CYS A 57 -4.56 -2.14 -9.77
N LEU A 58 -4.07 -0.99 -10.25
CA LEU A 58 -4.04 0.24 -9.49
C LEU A 58 -5.44 0.70 -9.08
N ARG A 59 -6.40 0.76 -10.04
CA ARG A 59 -7.72 1.34 -9.80
C ARG A 59 -8.69 0.41 -9.08
N GLN A 60 -8.64 -0.89 -9.35
CA GLN A 60 -9.63 -1.84 -8.84
C GLN A 60 -9.17 -2.60 -7.59
N VAL A 61 -7.86 -2.65 -7.34
CA VAL A 61 -7.30 -3.38 -6.20
C VAL A 61 -6.60 -2.45 -5.24
N VAL A 62 -5.56 -1.76 -5.70
CA VAL A 62 -4.65 -1.02 -4.82
C VAL A 62 -5.30 0.22 -4.22
N ASN A 63 -5.98 1.04 -5.04
CA ASN A 63 -6.66 2.25 -4.55
C ASN A 63 -7.83 1.93 -3.60
N PRO A 64 -8.75 1.00 -3.90
CA PRO A 64 -9.83 0.63 -2.97
C PRO A 64 -9.30 0.04 -1.66
N ALA A 65 -8.25 -0.81 -1.72
CA ALA A 65 -7.65 -1.39 -0.54
C ALA A 65 -6.99 -0.32 0.35
N MET A 66 -6.30 0.66 -0.27
CA MET A 66 -5.77 1.82 0.44
C MET A 66 -6.88 2.60 1.16
N LEU A 67 -7.96 2.94 0.45
CA LEU A 67 -9.08 3.67 1.04
C LEU A 67 -9.72 2.90 2.19
N ALA A 68 -9.97 1.60 2.01
CA ALA A 68 -10.49 0.73 3.06
C ALA A 68 -9.56 0.69 4.28
N THR A 69 -8.24 0.62 4.06
CA THR A 69 -7.24 0.66 5.13
C THR A 69 -7.34 1.94 5.95
N PHE A 70 -7.49 3.10 5.31
CA PHE A 70 -7.63 4.37 6.01
C PHE A 70 -8.95 4.46 6.79
N LEU A 71 -10.07 4.10 6.18
CA LEU A 71 -11.39 4.17 6.82
C LEU A 71 -11.47 3.23 8.04
N LEU A 72 -11.04 1.98 7.87
CA LEU A 72 -11.03 1.01 8.97
C LEU A 72 -10.02 1.38 10.05
N GLY A 73 -8.85 1.90 9.66
CA GLY A 73 -7.84 2.40 10.60
C GLY A 73 -8.33 3.58 11.43
N ALA A 74 -9.01 4.53 10.81
CA ALA A 74 -9.66 5.65 11.50
C ALA A 74 -10.76 5.15 12.46
N THR A 75 -11.59 4.21 12.03
CA THR A 75 -12.61 3.60 12.89
C THR A 75 -11.98 2.96 14.12
N LEU A 76 -10.90 2.20 13.96
CA LEU A 76 -10.17 1.57 15.09
C LEU A 76 -9.58 2.62 16.03
N PHE A 77 -9.08 3.74 15.50
CA PHE A 77 -8.56 4.84 16.30
C PHE A 77 -9.67 5.46 17.17
N PHE A 78 -10.82 5.77 16.57
CA PHE A 78 -11.95 6.32 17.33
C PHE A 78 -12.52 5.35 18.39
N LEU A 79 -12.50 4.04 18.10
CA LEU A 79 -12.92 3.02 19.08
C LEU A 79 -11.93 2.88 20.24
N ARG A 80 -10.67 3.21 20.03
CA ARG A 80 -9.59 3.05 21.02
C ARG A 80 -9.40 4.28 21.91
N GLY A 81 -9.70 5.46 21.38
CA GLY A 81 -9.60 6.74 22.07
C GLY A 81 -8.33 7.54 21.74
N PRO A 82 -8.36 8.86 22.01
CA PRO A 82 -7.29 9.78 21.64
C PRO A 82 -5.98 9.59 22.42
N GLU A 83 -6.02 8.93 23.59
CA GLU A 83 -4.83 8.58 24.40
C GLU A 83 -3.83 7.72 23.63
N THR A 84 -4.29 6.99 22.62
CA THR A 84 -3.45 6.18 21.72
C THR A 84 -2.41 7.02 20.97
N LEU A 85 -2.66 8.32 20.76
CA LEU A 85 -1.71 9.24 20.10
C LEU A 85 -0.41 9.42 20.90
N GLY A 86 -0.45 9.25 22.22
CA GLY A 86 0.72 9.33 23.10
C GLY A 86 1.61 8.10 23.06
N GLU A 87 1.14 7.00 22.47
CA GLU A 87 1.88 5.74 22.44
C GLU A 87 2.91 5.73 21.28
N GLY A 88 4.19 5.52 21.60
CA GLY A 88 5.29 5.54 20.63
C GLY A 88 5.13 4.57 19.46
N TRP A 89 4.58 3.37 19.70
CA TRP A 89 4.29 2.39 18.64
C TRP A 89 3.22 2.92 17.65
N PHE A 90 2.25 3.68 18.14
CA PHE A 90 1.20 4.26 17.28
C PHE A 90 1.77 5.38 16.41
N GLN A 91 2.64 6.22 16.99
CA GLN A 91 3.36 7.27 16.25
C GLN A 91 4.24 6.67 15.15
N ALA A 92 5.00 5.60 15.47
CA ALA A 92 5.81 4.88 14.48
C ALA A 92 4.93 4.32 13.33
N LYS A 93 3.75 3.78 13.66
CA LYS A 93 2.78 3.31 12.67
C LYS A 93 2.26 4.44 11.78
N LEU A 94 1.96 5.62 12.34
CA LEU A 94 1.53 6.78 11.56
C LEU A 94 2.63 7.23 10.57
N VAL A 95 3.88 7.28 11.01
CA VAL A 95 5.02 7.59 10.12
C VAL A 95 5.11 6.60 8.97
N CYS A 96 4.99 5.30 9.25
CA CYS A 96 4.98 4.26 8.21
C CYS A 96 3.80 4.43 7.23
N ILE A 97 2.61 4.78 7.72
CA ILE A 97 1.43 5.02 6.87
C ILE A 97 1.67 6.20 5.93
N VAL A 98 2.21 7.31 6.43
CA VAL A 98 2.55 8.49 5.61
C VAL A 98 3.59 8.11 4.55
N ALA A 99 4.65 7.40 4.92
CA ALA A 99 5.68 6.94 3.99
C ALA A 99 5.11 5.99 2.91
N MET A 100 4.22 5.05 3.31
CA MET A 100 3.54 4.15 2.36
C MET A 100 2.60 4.88 1.41
N THR A 101 1.92 5.92 1.89
CA THR A 101 1.05 6.75 1.05
C THR A 101 1.86 7.55 0.03
N ALA A 102 3.01 8.10 0.44
CA ALA A 102 3.94 8.76 -0.47
C ALA A 102 4.49 7.79 -1.52
N LEU A 103 4.86 6.57 -1.11
CA LEU A 103 5.30 5.51 -2.01
C LEU A 103 4.18 5.13 -3.01
N HIS A 104 2.93 5.01 -2.54
CA HIS A 104 1.78 4.75 -3.40
C HIS A 104 1.63 5.82 -4.48
N GLY A 105 1.72 7.10 -4.12
CA GLY A 105 1.70 8.22 -5.06
C GLY A 105 2.87 8.15 -6.07
N ALA A 106 4.07 7.78 -5.62
CA ALA A 106 5.23 7.61 -6.48
C ALA A 106 5.06 6.44 -7.48
N ILE A 107 4.47 5.32 -7.05
CA ILE A 107 4.14 4.19 -7.92
C ILE A 107 3.08 4.62 -8.95
N ALA A 108 1.98 5.24 -8.52
CA ALA A 108 0.91 5.71 -9.39
C ALA A 108 1.42 6.72 -10.45
N SER A 109 2.30 7.66 -10.04
CA SER A 109 2.95 8.59 -10.97
C SER A 109 3.88 7.87 -11.96
N THR A 110 4.54 6.81 -11.53
CA THR A 110 5.42 6.00 -12.39
C THR A 110 4.63 5.23 -13.44
N VAL A 111 3.46 4.68 -13.09
CA VAL A 111 2.50 4.11 -14.07
C VAL A 111 2.16 5.13 -15.15
N GLY A 112 1.81 6.36 -14.75
CA GLY A 112 1.48 7.45 -15.67
C GLY A 112 2.66 7.88 -16.56
N THR A 113 3.87 7.92 -16.00
CA THR A 113 5.08 8.32 -16.75
C THR A 113 5.51 7.23 -17.73
N LEU A 114 5.45 5.96 -17.34
CA LEU A 114 5.82 4.83 -18.20
C LEU A 114 4.90 4.71 -19.44
N ARG A 115 3.64 5.13 -19.30
CA ARG A 115 2.70 5.22 -20.44
C ARG A 115 3.09 6.27 -21.48
N ARG A 116 3.82 7.32 -21.08
CA ARG A 116 4.24 8.45 -21.93
C ARG A 116 5.65 8.32 -22.45
N GLY A 117 6.44 7.42 -21.90
CA GLY A 117 7.84 7.26 -22.24
C GLY A 117 8.52 6.21 -21.37
N THR A 118 9.83 6.32 -21.28
CA THR A 118 10.65 5.39 -20.49
C THR A 118 10.91 5.93 -19.08
N VAL A 119 10.97 5.00 -18.12
CA VAL A 119 11.37 5.25 -16.74
C VAL A 119 12.69 4.54 -16.48
N SER A 120 13.58 5.14 -15.68
CA SER A 120 14.85 4.51 -15.34
C SER A 120 14.67 3.23 -14.53
N ALA A 121 15.51 2.23 -14.77
CA ALA A 121 15.52 1.00 -13.99
C ALA A 121 15.82 1.27 -12.50
N ALA A 122 16.67 2.26 -12.22
CA ALA A 122 17.01 2.67 -10.86
C ALA A 122 15.78 3.16 -10.08
N ARG A 123 14.89 3.94 -10.72
CA ARG A 123 13.64 4.40 -10.09
C ARG A 123 12.74 3.23 -9.72
N ILE A 124 12.50 2.29 -10.63
CA ILE A 124 11.65 1.12 -10.36
C ILE A 124 12.25 0.26 -9.25
N ARG A 125 13.56 0.02 -9.28
CA ARG A 125 14.28 -0.72 -8.24
C ARG A 125 14.19 -0.01 -6.88
N GLY A 126 14.34 1.31 -6.85
CA GLY A 126 14.17 2.13 -5.66
C GLY A 126 12.78 1.97 -5.05
N LEU A 127 11.72 2.07 -5.86
CA LEU A 127 10.34 1.86 -5.41
C LEU A 127 10.13 0.45 -4.84
N GLN A 128 10.72 -0.57 -5.47
CA GLN A 128 10.63 -1.96 -5.00
C GLN A 128 11.31 -2.14 -3.63
N LEU A 129 12.54 -1.68 -3.48
CA LEU A 129 13.28 -1.82 -2.23
C LEU A 129 12.63 -1.02 -1.10
N THR A 130 12.22 0.21 -1.36
CA THR A 130 11.50 1.04 -0.37
C THR A 130 10.18 0.39 0.03
N GLY A 131 9.42 -0.16 -0.93
CA GLY A 131 8.17 -0.86 -0.65
C GLY A 131 8.35 -2.08 0.23
N LEU A 132 9.35 -2.91 -0.05
CA LEU A 132 9.68 -4.08 0.76
C LEU A 132 10.12 -3.69 2.18
N ALA A 133 10.98 -2.68 2.30
CA ALA A 133 11.45 -2.18 3.60
C ALA A 133 10.32 -1.63 4.46
N LEU A 134 9.43 -0.80 3.88
CA LEU A 134 8.27 -0.27 4.59
C LEU A 134 7.26 -1.34 4.96
N THR A 135 7.02 -2.32 4.08
CA THR A 135 6.16 -3.47 4.38
C THR A 135 6.70 -4.26 5.57
N ALA A 136 8.00 -4.57 5.57
CA ALA A 136 8.64 -5.25 6.69
C ALA A 136 8.54 -4.44 7.99
N ALA A 137 8.78 -3.13 7.94
CA ALA A 137 8.66 -2.24 9.11
C ALA A 137 7.23 -2.23 9.69
N ILE A 138 6.20 -2.12 8.82
CA ILE A 138 4.80 -2.12 9.25
C ILE A 138 4.43 -3.44 9.92
N VAL A 139 4.82 -4.57 9.32
CA VAL A 139 4.55 -5.90 9.89
C VAL A 139 5.27 -6.06 11.23
N PHE A 140 6.54 -5.66 11.31
CA PHE A 140 7.32 -5.73 12.55
C PHE A 140 6.67 -4.93 13.69
N ILE A 141 6.28 -3.66 13.43
CA ILE A 141 5.58 -2.82 14.42
C ILE A 141 4.23 -3.45 14.82
N ALA A 142 3.53 -4.09 13.88
CA ALA A 142 2.25 -4.72 14.16
C ALA A 142 2.35 -5.98 15.03
N VAL A 143 3.48 -6.70 14.96
CA VAL A 143 3.71 -7.96 15.68
C VAL A 143 4.29 -7.73 17.07
N ILE A 144 5.20 -6.75 17.24
CA ILE A 144 5.86 -6.47 18.53
C ILE A 144 4.89 -5.87 19.57
N LYS A 145 3.79 -5.33 19.13
CA LYS A 145 2.73 -4.84 20.01
C LYS A 145 1.75 -5.93 20.37
#